data_2b28e37474c316bddaa15a47840154e1
#
_entry.id   2b28e37474c316bddaa15a47840154e1
#
_cell.length_a   1.000
_cell.length_b   1.000
_cell.length_c   1.000
_cell.angle_alpha   90.00
_cell.angle_beta   90.00
_cell.angle_gamma   90.00
#
_symmetry.space_group_name_H-M   'P 1'
#
loop_
_entity.id
_entity.type
_entity.pdbx_description
1 polymer ?
#
loop_
_entity_poly.entity_id
_entity_poly.type
_entity_poly.pdbx_seq_one_letter_code
_entity_poly.pdbx_strand_id
1 'polypeptide(L)'
;MQSYIQSAEEILKKNDLGSYTVPTHGLYPFQWNWDSCLTALGQFHFNEARAWREIETLMAHQWDDGMVPHIIFHKEDDGYFPGPDVWATGRKVPTSGITQPAVAGFAVNRLYERAKDKALAGEMVRALLPKIHKWHQWFFRCRDPQGTGLVAIIHPWESGRDNSVDWDVPFSRVPTDGVLPFQRRDTQHANPDHRPTQAQYDRYIWLVQLFRSLKWDNMALHNHSPFRIVDPGFNAILLRSCSDIAKLAAEVGLDDIAAESRSFAQNGTLAMEALWDDDFGQYICFDRAANELIKSPSISGILAAFADIPADRSKALAERVMRLSSRCTYAVASHDPAAEGFDASRYWRGPVWLIVNYMIADGLRRAGQTNVAEKIKYDSLALIEKGG
;
A
#
# COMPACT_ATOMS: atom_id res chain seq x y z
N MET A 1 -2.42 -19.05 20.70
CA MET A 1 -1.33 -18.65 19.76
C MET A 1 -1.02 -19.71 18.71
N GLN A 2 -0.83 -21.00 19.09
CA GLN A 2 -0.52 -22.06 18.12
C GLN A 2 -1.66 -22.32 17.10
N SER A 3 -2.94 -22.18 17.51
CA SER A 3 -4.10 -22.34 16.62
C SER A 3 -4.18 -21.25 15.53
N TYR A 4 -3.87 -19.99 15.83
CA TYR A 4 -3.92 -18.89 14.84
C TYR A 4 -2.84 -19.00 13.76
N ILE A 5 -1.63 -19.44 14.14
CA ILE A 5 -0.55 -19.68 13.19
C ILE A 5 -0.96 -20.77 12.21
N GLN A 6 -1.55 -21.86 12.70
CA GLN A 6 -2.02 -22.94 11.87
C GLN A 6 -3.16 -22.49 10.93
N SER A 7 -4.17 -21.76 11.45
CA SER A 7 -5.26 -21.23 10.63
C SER A 7 -4.74 -20.25 9.55
N ALA A 8 -3.79 -19.38 9.88
CA ALA A 8 -3.18 -18.45 8.92
C ALA A 8 -2.40 -19.22 7.83
N GLU A 9 -1.67 -20.28 8.20
CA GLU A 9 -0.96 -21.13 7.24
C GLU A 9 -1.95 -21.87 6.30
N GLU A 10 -3.05 -22.39 6.84
CA GLU A 10 -4.10 -23.04 6.04
C GLU A 10 -4.76 -22.08 5.05
N ILE A 11 -5.04 -20.83 5.47
CA ILE A 11 -5.57 -19.78 4.58
C ILE A 11 -4.57 -19.45 3.46
N LEU A 12 -3.29 -19.27 3.79
CA LEU A 12 -2.25 -18.99 2.79
C LEU A 12 -2.08 -20.14 1.81
N LYS A 13 -2.10 -21.38 2.27
CA LYS A 13 -2.08 -22.58 1.42
C LYS A 13 -3.30 -22.69 0.52
N LYS A 14 -4.49 -22.39 1.06
CA LYS A 14 -5.74 -22.40 0.28
C LYS A 14 -5.75 -21.36 -0.82
N ASN A 15 -5.15 -20.19 -0.58
CA ASN A 15 -5.10 -19.08 -1.52
C ASN A 15 -3.92 -19.17 -2.50
N ASP A 16 -3.03 -20.15 -2.33
CA ASP A 16 -1.85 -20.36 -3.18
C ASP A 16 -2.25 -21.04 -4.50
N LEU A 17 -1.96 -20.40 -5.62
CA LEU A 17 -2.16 -20.91 -6.97
C LEU A 17 -0.84 -21.38 -7.64
N GLY A 18 0.18 -21.65 -6.83
CA GLY A 18 1.47 -22.21 -7.24
C GLY A 18 2.51 -21.14 -7.55
N SER A 19 2.29 -20.25 -8.50
CA SER A 19 3.21 -19.16 -8.84
C SER A 19 2.88 -17.85 -8.13
N TYR A 20 1.62 -17.64 -7.76
CA TYR A 20 1.14 -16.46 -7.05
C TYR A 20 0.03 -16.83 -6.07
N THR A 21 -0.27 -15.92 -5.16
CA THR A 21 -1.33 -16.09 -4.14
C THR A 21 -2.43 -15.05 -4.39
N VAL A 22 -3.68 -15.47 -4.27
CA VAL A 22 -4.83 -14.56 -4.32
C VAL A 22 -5.14 -14.04 -2.91
N PRO A 23 -5.52 -12.76 -2.72
CA PRO A 23 -5.91 -12.24 -1.41
C PRO A 23 -7.10 -12.99 -0.81
N THR A 24 -8.11 -13.30 -1.64
CA THR A 24 -9.24 -14.16 -1.24
C THR A 24 -9.95 -14.71 -2.47
N HIS A 25 -10.38 -15.97 -2.40
CA HIS A 25 -11.16 -16.57 -3.48
C HIS A 25 -12.48 -15.82 -3.69
N GLY A 26 -12.87 -15.65 -4.96
CA GLY A 26 -14.13 -15.03 -5.37
C GLY A 26 -14.06 -13.51 -5.44
N LEU A 27 -13.72 -12.83 -4.35
CA LEU A 27 -13.70 -11.37 -4.33
C LEU A 27 -12.45 -10.77 -4.98
N TYR A 28 -11.27 -11.36 -4.75
CA TYR A 28 -9.98 -10.91 -5.27
C TYR A 28 -9.21 -12.09 -5.90
N PRO A 29 -9.59 -12.52 -7.14
CA PRO A 29 -9.14 -13.81 -7.71
C PRO A 29 -7.80 -13.75 -8.44
N PHE A 30 -7.07 -12.63 -8.38
CA PHE A 30 -5.81 -12.39 -9.10
C PHE A 30 -4.64 -12.13 -8.15
N GLN A 31 -3.47 -11.81 -8.72
CA GLN A 31 -2.32 -11.33 -7.95
C GLN A 31 -2.40 -9.82 -7.78
N TRP A 32 -2.46 -9.35 -6.52
CA TRP A 32 -2.34 -7.94 -6.14
C TRP A 32 -0.92 -7.64 -5.66
N ASN A 33 -0.44 -6.42 -5.96
CA ASN A 33 0.94 -6.01 -5.73
C ASN A 33 1.34 -6.05 -4.24
N TRP A 34 0.77 -5.20 -3.41
CA TRP A 34 1.17 -5.13 -2.01
C TRP A 34 0.76 -6.38 -1.22
N ASP A 35 -0.37 -7.01 -1.60
CA ASP A 35 -0.83 -8.27 -1.04
C ASP A 35 0.20 -9.37 -1.24
N SER A 36 0.77 -9.52 -2.43
CA SER A 36 1.85 -10.49 -2.71
C SER A 36 3.04 -10.29 -1.78
N CYS A 37 3.48 -9.05 -1.59
CA CYS A 37 4.62 -8.77 -0.72
C CYS A 37 4.34 -9.13 0.75
N LEU A 38 3.14 -8.83 1.24
CA LEU A 38 2.72 -9.16 2.60
C LEU A 38 2.46 -10.66 2.77
N THR A 39 1.88 -11.30 1.77
CA THR A 39 1.65 -12.75 1.72
C THR A 39 2.98 -13.51 1.76
N ALA A 40 4.00 -13.04 1.01
CA ALA A 40 5.33 -13.64 1.04
C ALA A 40 5.94 -13.67 2.45
N LEU A 41 5.71 -12.63 3.27
CA LEU A 41 6.15 -12.62 4.66
C LEU A 41 5.50 -13.73 5.50
N GLY A 42 4.24 -14.03 5.23
CA GLY A 42 3.53 -15.13 5.89
C GLY A 42 3.99 -16.51 5.39
N GLN A 43 4.07 -16.68 4.07
CA GLN A 43 4.53 -17.94 3.44
C GLN A 43 5.94 -18.32 3.87
N PHE A 44 6.79 -17.35 4.10
CA PHE A 44 8.18 -17.57 4.51
C PHE A 44 8.31 -18.42 5.77
N HIS A 45 7.33 -18.38 6.69
CA HIS A 45 7.35 -19.16 7.92
C HIS A 45 7.28 -20.67 7.70
N PHE A 46 6.71 -21.12 6.58
CA PHE A 46 6.54 -22.56 6.29
C PHE A 46 7.12 -22.99 4.92
N ASN A 47 7.33 -22.05 4.00
CA ASN A 47 7.90 -22.34 2.67
C ASN A 47 8.70 -21.14 2.13
N GLU A 48 9.99 -21.11 2.45
CA GLU A 48 10.91 -20.03 2.06
C GLU A 48 10.99 -19.85 0.54
N ALA A 49 11.14 -20.93 -0.21
CA ALA A 49 11.24 -20.89 -1.67
C ALA A 49 9.95 -20.34 -2.32
N ARG A 50 8.78 -20.66 -1.74
CA ARG A 50 7.52 -20.15 -2.23
C ARG A 50 7.35 -18.64 -1.98
N ALA A 51 7.83 -18.15 -0.83
CA ALA A 51 7.84 -16.73 -0.52
C ALA A 51 8.66 -15.91 -1.52
N TRP A 52 9.86 -16.37 -1.87
CA TRP A 52 10.69 -15.75 -2.89
C TRP A 52 9.99 -15.73 -4.25
N ARG A 53 9.41 -16.87 -4.65
CA ARG A 53 8.68 -17.00 -5.94
C ARG A 53 7.50 -16.03 -6.03
N GLU A 54 6.81 -15.74 -4.93
CA GLU A 54 5.70 -14.77 -4.91
C GLU A 54 6.17 -13.39 -5.39
N ILE A 55 7.30 -12.91 -4.87
CA ILE A 55 7.87 -11.61 -5.23
C ILE A 55 8.49 -11.66 -6.64
N GLU A 56 9.14 -12.74 -7.01
CA GLU A 56 9.68 -12.93 -8.38
C GLU A 56 8.56 -12.84 -9.42
N THR A 57 7.44 -13.53 -9.19
CA THR A 57 6.29 -13.52 -10.09
C THR A 57 5.71 -12.12 -10.22
N LEU A 58 5.57 -11.39 -9.12
CA LEU A 58 5.14 -9.98 -9.17
C LEU A 58 6.10 -9.13 -10.02
N MET A 59 7.40 -9.21 -9.75
CA MET A 59 8.43 -8.41 -10.44
C MET A 59 8.68 -8.84 -11.89
N ALA A 60 8.26 -10.03 -12.29
CA ALA A 60 8.30 -10.48 -13.70
C ALA A 60 7.31 -9.72 -14.60
N HIS A 61 6.31 -9.08 -14.01
CA HIS A 61 5.29 -8.28 -14.73
C HIS A 61 5.52 -6.77 -14.63
N GLN A 62 6.72 -6.36 -14.19
CA GLN A 62 7.13 -4.96 -14.22
C GLN A 62 7.10 -4.42 -15.64
N TRP A 63 6.53 -3.23 -15.84
CA TRP A 63 6.48 -2.55 -17.12
C TRP A 63 7.88 -2.05 -17.54
N ASP A 64 8.05 -1.79 -18.86
CA ASP A 64 9.32 -1.34 -19.40
C ASP A 64 9.81 -0.01 -18.82
N ASP A 65 8.87 0.87 -18.44
CA ASP A 65 9.16 2.15 -17.78
C ASP A 65 9.49 2.02 -16.28
N GLY A 66 9.30 0.84 -15.70
CA GLY A 66 9.61 0.55 -14.30
C GLY A 66 8.38 0.38 -13.38
N MET A 67 7.17 0.70 -13.84
CA MET A 67 5.96 0.50 -13.02
C MET A 67 5.74 -0.97 -12.69
N VAL A 68 5.41 -1.28 -11.44
CA VAL A 68 4.85 -2.58 -11.05
C VAL A 68 3.34 -2.41 -10.92
N PRO A 69 2.53 -3.17 -11.67
CA PRO A 69 1.10 -2.97 -11.72
C PRO A 69 0.41 -3.35 -10.40
N HIS A 70 -0.72 -2.71 -10.13
CA HIS A 70 -1.61 -2.98 -9.01
C HIS A 70 -2.20 -4.40 -9.07
N ILE A 71 -2.66 -4.86 -10.26
CA ILE A 71 -3.20 -6.20 -10.48
C ILE A 71 -2.54 -6.84 -11.69
N ILE A 72 -2.26 -8.15 -11.59
CA ILE A 72 -1.83 -9.00 -12.70
C ILE A 72 -2.92 -10.06 -12.92
N PHE A 73 -3.47 -10.10 -14.13
CA PHE A 73 -4.54 -11.00 -14.53
C PHE A 73 -3.95 -12.27 -15.14
N HIS A 74 -3.51 -13.20 -14.29
CA HIS A 74 -2.88 -14.46 -14.73
C HIS A 74 -3.84 -15.45 -15.39
N LYS A 75 -5.13 -15.27 -15.21
CA LYS A 75 -6.20 -16.10 -15.75
C LYS A 75 -7.40 -15.22 -16.15
N GLU A 76 -8.34 -15.78 -16.88
CA GLU A 76 -9.65 -15.18 -17.09
C GLU A 76 -10.55 -15.42 -15.88
N ASP A 77 -11.35 -14.43 -15.51
CA ASP A 77 -12.34 -14.52 -14.44
C ASP A 77 -13.44 -13.48 -14.64
N ASP A 78 -14.62 -13.93 -15.07
CA ASP A 78 -15.77 -13.08 -15.35
C ASP A 78 -16.46 -12.56 -14.08
N GLY A 79 -16.09 -13.09 -12.91
CA GLY A 79 -16.63 -12.70 -11.61
C GLY A 79 -16.02 -11.42 -11.05
N TYR A 80 -14.96 -10.87 -11.68
CA TYR A 80 -14.26 -9.67 -11.22
C TYR A 80 -14.47 -8.47 -12.15
N PHE A 81 -14.61 -7.28 -11.56
CA PHE A 81 -14.67 -6.00 -12.26
C PHE A 81 -13.88 -4.94 -11.47
N PRO A 82 -13.05 -4.08 -12.15
CA PRO A 82 -12.76 -4.00 -13.58
C PRO A 82 -11.75 -5.05 -14.07
N GLY A 83 -12.11 -5.80 -15.08
CA GLY A 83 -11.30 -6.85 -15.68
C GLY A 83 -10.28 -6.34 -16.72
N PRO A 84 -9.56 -7.26 -17.41
CA PRO A 84 -8.56 -6.95 -18.43
C PRO A 84 -9.07 -6.08 -19.58
N ASP A 85 -10.32 -6.25 -19.97
CA ASP A 85 -11.01 -5.53 -21.04
C ASP A 85 -11.21 -4.05 -20.70
N VAL A 86 -11.50 -3.76 -19.44
CA VAL A 86 -11.67 -2.38 -18.93
C VAL A 86 -10.32 -1.67 -18.88
N TRP A 87 -9.29 -2.33 -18.36
CA TRP A 87 -7.94 -1.77 -18.32
C TRP A 87 -7.32 -1.64 -19.70
N ALA A 88 -7.42 -2.66 -20.55
CA ALA A 88 -6.94 -2.68 -21.93
C ALA A 88 -5.51 -2.12 -22.10
N THR A 89 -4.60 -2.54 -21.23
CA THR A 89 -3.21 -2.05 -21.19
C THR A 89 -2.33 -2.59 -22.32
N GLY A 90 -2.82 -3.57 -23.09
CA GLY A 90 -2.10 -4.18 -24.22
C GLY A 90 -0.90 -5.06 -23.82
N ARG A 91 -0.75 -5.42 -22.55
CA ARG A 91 0.32 -6.30 -22.09
C ARG A 91 0.04 -7.75 -22.43
N LYS A 92 1.09 -8.54 -22.70
CA LYS A 92 0.99 -9.97 -23.04
C LYS A 92 0.26 -10.77 -21.96
N VAL A 93 0.63 -10.59 -20.70
CA VAL A 93 -0.18 -10.93 -19.55
C VAL A 93 -0.91 -9.65 -19.16
N PRO A 94 -2.24 -9.60 -19.20
CA PRO A 94 -2.96 -8.39 -18.89
C PRO A 94 -2.70 -7.89 -17.46
N THR A 95 -2.64 -6.57 -17.29
CA THR A 95 -2.45 -5.93 -16.00
C THR A 95 -3.34 -4.71 -15.87
N SER A 96 -3.55 -4.23 -14.65
CA SER A 96 -4.01 -2.85 -14.44
C SER A 96 -2.95 -1.85 -14.91
N GLY A 97 -3.38 -0.60 -15.18
CA GLY A 97 -2.49 0.48 -15.63
C GLY A 97 -2.07 1.46 -14.52
N ILE A 98 -2.28 1.11 -13.26
CA ILE A 98 -1.87 1.84 -12.06
C ILE A 98 -1.04 0.94 -11.14
N THR A 99 -0.45 1.51 -10.10
CA THR A 99 0.40 0.81 -9.14
C THR A 99 -0.27 0.67 -7.75
N GLN A 100 0.48 0.17 -6.75
CA GLN A 100 0.09 0.10 -5.34
C GLN A 100 1.28 0.49 -4.42
N PRO A 101 1.11 0.48 -3.06
CA PRO A 101 2.20 0.82 -2.14
C PRO A 101 3.42 -0.08 -2.32
N ALA A 102 4.61 0.52 -2.36
CA ALA A 102 5.88 -0.14 -2.68
C ALA A 102 6.44 -0.98 -1.51
N VAL A 103 5.74 -2.03 -1.10
CA VAL A 103 6.12 -2.89 0.05
C VAL A 103 7.29 -3.82 -0.28
N ALA A 104 7.63 -4.03 -1.56
CA ALA A 104 8.57 -5.08 -1.98
C ALA A 104 9.96 -4.97 -1.36
N GLY A 105 10.54 -3.78 -1.21
CA GLY A 105 11.86 -3.63 -0.59
C GLY A 105 11.86 -4.03 0.87
N PHE A 106 10.82 -3.66 1.61
CA PHE A 106 10.63 -4.11 2.99
C PHE A 106 10.47 -5.63 3.07
N ALA A 107 9.64 -6.22 2.21
CA ALA A 107 9.43 -7.67 2.20
C ALA A 107 10.73 -8.42 1.91
N VAL A 108 11.46 -8.04 0.85
CA VAL A 108 12.75 -8.65 0.48
C VAL A 108 13.77 -8.53 1.60
N ASN A 109 13.87 -7.37 2.28
CA ASN A 109 14.76 -7.21 3.42
C ASN A 109 14.38 -8.18 4.55
N ARG A 110 13.10 -8.30 4.89
CA ARG A 110 12.63 -9.23 5.94
C ARG A 110 12.87 -10.70 5.60
N LEU A 111 12.68 -11.09 4.34
CA LEU A 111 13.00 -12.45 3.89
C LEU A 111 14.50 -12.71 4.01
N TYR A 112 15.34 -11.80 3.55
CA TYR A 112 16.81 -11.91 3.61
C TYR A 112 17.33 -12.02 5.04
N GLU A 113 16.88 -11.14 5.94
CA GLU A 113 17.27 -11.16 7.35
C GLU A 113 17.00 -12.51 8.01
N ARG A 114 15.89 -13.15 7.67
CA ARG A 114 15.38 -14.39 8.28
C ARG A 114 15.74 -15.67 7.52
N ALA A 115 16.27 -15.57 6.31
CA ALA A 115 16.59 -16.69 5.45
C ALA A 115 17.50 -17.70 6.15
N LYS A 116 17.17 -18.98 6.04
CA LYS A 116 18.01 -20.09 6.48
C LYS A 116 19.07 -20.41 5.43
N ASP A 117 18.67 -20.40 4.15
CA ASP A 117 19.57 -20.53 3.01
C ASP A 117 20.06 -19.14 2.57
N LYS A 118 21.22 -18.73 3.12
CA LYS A 118 21.82 -17.42 2.81
C LYS A 118 22.36 -17.33 1.38
N ALA A 119 22.73 -18.45 0.76
CA ALA A 119 23.19 -18.47 -0.64
C ALA A 119 22.02 -18.15 -1.58
N LEU A 120 20.93 -18.90 -1.46
CA LEU A 120 19.69 -18.63 -2.21
C LEU A 120 19.19 -17.20 -1.97
N ALA A 121 19.11 -16.77 -0.72
CA ALA A 121 18.64 -15.42 -0.39
C ALA A 121 19.52 -14.33 -1.03
N GLY A 122 20.83 -14.52 -1.06
CA GLY A 122 21.77 -13.60 -1.73
C GLY A 122 21.55 -13.53 -3.24
N GLU A 123 21.29 -14.66 -3.89
CA GLU A 123 20.96 -14.73 -5.33
C GLU A 123 19.64 -13.99 -5.61
N MET A 124 18.61 -14.27 -4.81
CA MET A 124 17.30 -13.64 -4.94
C MET A 124 17.37 -12.11 -4.76
N VAL A 125 18.11 -11.65 -3.76
CA VAL A 125 18.30 -10.21 -3.52
C VAL A 125 19.00 -9.56 -4.71
N ARG A 126 20.09 -10.12 -5.24
CA ARG A 126 20.78 -9.59 -6.43
C ARG A 126 19.88 -9.53 -7.67
N ALA A 127 18.96 -10.48 -7.83
CA ALA A 127 18.01 -10.51 -8.94
C ALA A 127 16.86 -9.48 -8.78
N LEU A 128 16.37 -9.28 -7.56
CA LEU A 128 15.18 -8.47 -7.29
C LEU A 128 15.50 -6.99 -7.08
N LEU A 129 16.61 -6.66 -6.43
CA LEU A 129 16.94 -5.26 -6.10
C LEU A 129 16.95 -4.32 -7.31
N PRO A 130 17.55 -4.66 -8.46
CA PRO A 130 17.52 -3.78 -9.63
C PRO A 130 16.10 -3.49 -10.12
N LYS A 131 15.19 -4.46 -10.04
CA LYS A 131 13.78 -4.30 -10.44
C LYS A 131 13.01 -3.41 -9.45
N ILE A 132 13.19 -3.66 -8.15
CA ILE A 132 12.55 -2.85 -7.11
C ILE A 132 13.07 -1.41 -7.18
N HIS A 133 14.37 -1.23 -7.35
CA HIS A 133 14.97 0.09 -7.50
C HIS A 133 14.45 0.83 -8.74
N LYS A 134 14.34 0.16 -9.89
CA LYS A 134 13.72 0.72 -11.11
C LYS A 134 12.26 1.15 -10.87
N TRP A 135 11.51 0.43 -10.04
CA TRP A 135 10.17 0.84 -9.64
C TRP A 135 10.19 2.07 -8.75
N HIS A 136 11.12 2.17 -7.78
CA HIS A 136 11.29 3.37 -6.97
C HIS A 136 11.67 4.60 -7.81
N GLN A 137 12.60 4.46 -8.76
CA GLN A 137 12.94 5.51 -9.73
C GLN A 137 11.72 5.95 -10.55
N TRP A 138 10.85 4.98 -10.95
CA TRP A 138 9.60 5.28 -11.64
C TRP A 138 8.68 6.16 -10.79
N PHE A 139 8.53 5.88 -9.49
CA PHE A 139 7.72 6.71 -8.60
C PHE A 139 8.21 8.16 -8.58
N PHE A 140 9.48 8.39 -8.33
CA PHE A 140 10.02 9.75 -8.26
C PHE A 140 9.98 10.45 -9.62
N ARG A 141 10.19 9.76 -10.71
CA ARG A 141 10.08 10.32 -12.06
C ARG A 141 8.63 10.63 -12.46
N CYS A 142 7.69 9.73 -12.23
CA CYS A 142 6.33 9.80 -12.79
C CYS A 142 5.29 10.32 -11.80
N ARG A 143 5.55 10.26 -10.51
CA ARG A 143 4.63 10.68 -9.44
C ARG A 143 5.13 11.87 -8.61
N ASP A 144 6.38 12.27 -8.83
CA ASP A 144 7.00 13.49 -8.28
C ASP A 144 7.84 14.24 -9.33
N PRO A 145 7.29 14.59 -10.50
CA PRO A 145 8.05 15.21 -11.57
C PRO A 145 8.60 16.61 -11.20
N GLN A 146 8.13 17.21 -10.11
CA GLN A 146 8.64 18.47 -9.57
C GLN A 146 9.85 18.29 -8.65
N GLY A 147 10.20 17.05 -8.28
CA GLY A 147 11.34 16.76 -7.41
C GLY A 147 11.17 17.24 -5.97
N THR A 148 9.96 17.17 -5.45
CA THR A 148 9.65 17.60 -4.07
C THR A 148 10.12 16.61 -3.01
N GLY A 149 10.48 15.38 -3.41
CA GLY A 149 10.83 14.27 -2.54
C GLY A 149 9.63 13.43 -2.08
N LEU A 150 8.40 13.85 -2.42
CA LEU A 150 7.17 13.12 -2.10
C LEU A 150 6.38 12.79 -3.36
N VAL A 151 5.89 11.57 -3.45
CA VAL A 151 5.12 11.10 -4.59
C VAL A 151 3.62 11.26 -4.38
N ALA A 152 2.89 11.57 -5.45
CA ALA A 152 1.43 11.64 -5.43
C ALA A 152 0.80 10.38 -6.01
N ILE A 153 -0.26 9.87 -5.39
CA ILE A 153 -1.18 8.93 -6.02
C ILE A 153 -2.12 9.68 -6.96
N ILE A 154 -2.52 9.04 -8.05
CA ILE A 154 -3.40 9.63 -9.08
C ILE A 154 -4.73 8.90 -9.21
N HIS A 155 -4.90 7.82 -8.46
CA HIS A 155 -6.12 7.04 -8.34
C HIS A 155 -6.25 6.53 -6.89
N PRO A 156 -7.43 6.57 -6.26
CA PRO A 156 -7.59 6.07 -4.88
C PRO A 156 -7.11 4.63 -4.67
N TRP A 157 -7.26 3.76 -5.66
CA TRP A 157 -6.79 2.37 -5.57
C TRP A 157 -5.26 2.22 -5.47
N GLU A 158 -4.48 3.22 -5.91
CA GLU A 158 -3.02 3.19 -5.72
C GLU A 158 -2.64 3.21 -4.23
N SER A 159 -3.47 3.80 -3.37
CA SER A 159 -3.20 3.90 -1.93
C SER A 159 -3.41 2.59 -1.17
N GLY A 160 -4.17 1.63 -1.74
CA GLY A 160 -4.72 0.49 -1.01
C GLY A 160 -5.83 0.85 -0.01
N ARG A 161 -6.21 2.14 0.12
CA ARG A 161 -7.23 2.68 1.05
C ARG A 161 -8.40 3.32 0.28
N ASP A 162 -9.07 2.53 -0.54
CA ASP A 162 -9.94 2.93 -1.65
C ASP A 162 -10.91 4.08 -1.35
N ASN A 163 -11.65 4.02 -0.23
CA ASN A 163 -12.68 4.99 0.13
C ASN A 163 -12.36 5.77 1.42
N SER A 164 -11.08 5.97 1.72
CA SER A 164 -10.65 6.80 2.85
C SER A 164 -11.34 8.17 2.84
N VAL A 165 -11.64 8.71 4.02
CA VAL A 165 -12.22 10.07 4.20
C VAL A 165 -11.30 11.12 3.58
N ASP A 166 -9.99 10.90 3.53
CA ASP A 166 -9.02 11.78 2.88
C ASP A 166 -9.37 12.11 1.42
N TRP A 167 -10.11 11.21 0.76
CA TRP A 167 -10.46 11.35 -0.65
C TRP A 167 -11.74 12.14 -0.90
N ASP A 168 -12.59 12.38 0.09
CA ASP A 168 -13.94 12.93 -0.12
C ASP A 168 -13.91 14.23 -0.92
N VAL A 169 -13.12 15.21 -0.49
CA VAL A 169 -13.01 16.51 -1.17
C VAL A 169 -12.28 16.40 -2.51
N PRO A 170 -11.02 15.87 -2.59
CA PRO A 170 -10.32 15.73 -3.87
C PRO A 170 -11.11 14.91 -4.89
N PHE A 171 -11.73 13.83 -4.45
CA PHE A 171 -12.44 12.90 -5.34
C PHE A 171 -13.76 13.46 -5.85
N SER A 172 -14.36 14.42 -5.15
CA SER A 172 -15.57 15.11 -5.63
C SER A 172 -15.36 15.88 -6.92
N ARG A 173 -14.11 16.26 -7.25
CA ARG A 173 -13.73 16.93 -8.51
C ARG A 173 -13.62 16.01 -9.69
N VAL A 174 -13.53 14.68 -9.45
CA VAL A 174 -13.54 13.69 -10.53
C VAL A 174 -14.95 13.58 -11.08
N PRO A 175 -15.16 13.79 -12.39
CA PRO A 175 -16.49 13.67 -12.99
C PRO A 175 -17.10 12.29 -12.86
N THR A 176 -18.42 12.22 -13.01
CA THR A 176 -19.18 10.96 -13.16
C THR A 176 -19.85 10.85 -14.52
N ASP A 177 -19.89 11.96 -15.26
CA ASP A 177 -20.49 12.01 -16.59
C ASP A 177 -19.60 11.32 -17.63
N GLY A 178 -20.22 10.64 -18.59
CA GLY A 178 -19.52 9.94 -19.68
C GLY A 178 -18.88 8.62 -19.26
N VAL A 179 -19.16 8.11 -18.08
CA VAL A 179 -18.76 6.77 -17.67
C VAL A 179 -19.56 5.74 -18.46
N LEU A 180 -18.85 4.82 -19.11
CA LEU A 180 -19.49 3.73 -19.83
C LEU A 180 -20.25 2.83 -18.85
N PRO A 181 -21.41 2.28 -19.23
CA PRO A 181 -22.18 1.37 -18.39
C PRO A 181 -21.33 0.18 -17.94
N PHE A 182 -21.38 -0.14 -16.65
CA PHE A 182 -20.69 -1.29 -16.06
C PHE A 182 -21.53 -1.92 -14.94
N GLN A 183 -21.19 -3.14 -14.57
CA GLN A 183 -21.80 -3.85 -13.45
C GLN A 183 -20.73 -4.14 -12.38
N ARG A 184 -20.95 -3.64 -11.19
CA ARG A 184 -20.12 -3.94 -10.03
C ARG A 184 -20.24 -5.42 -9.64
N ARG A 185 -19.15 -6.02 -9.20
CA ARG A 185 -19.08 -7.40 -8.70
C ARG A 185 -18.78 -7.47 -7.22
N ASP A 186 -18.13 -6.46 -6.65
CA ASP A 186 -17.72 -6.42 -5.24
C ASP A 186 -18.91 -6.50 -4.25
N THR A 187 -20.07 -6.01 -4.64
CA THR A 187 -21.30 -6.05 -3.83
C THR A 187 -22.00 -7.43 -3.84
N GLN A 188 -21.53 -8.36 -4.66
CA GLN A 188 -22.05 -9.74 -4.67
C GLN A 188 -21.42 -10.61 -3.57
N HIS A 189 -20.24 -10.22 -3.08
CA HIS A 189 -19.45 -10.97 -2.12
C HIS A 189 -19.34 -10.32 -0.74
N ALA A 190 -19.78 -9.06 -0.61
CA ALA A 190 -19.74 -8.29 0.63
C ALA A 190 -20.98 -7.43 0.77
N ASN A 191 -21.31 -7.04 2.02
CA ASN A 191 -22.43 -6.12 2.27
C ASN A 191 -22.20 -4.80 1.51
N PRO A 192 -23.13 -4.37 0.61
CA PRO A 192 -22.99 -3.15 -0.16
C PRO A 192 -22.76 -1.88 0.67
N ASP A 193 -23.36 -1.80 1.87
CA ASP A 193 -23.24 -0.65 2.77
C ASP A 193 -21.81 -0.50 3.33
N HIS A 194 -21.06 -1.58 3.38
CA HIS A 194 -19.66 -1.58 3.82
C HIS A 194 -18.67 -1.21 2.70
N ARG A 195 -19.13 -1.15 1.45
CA ARG A 195 -18.30 -0.91 0.26
C ARG A 195 -18.39 0.56 -0.20
N PRO A 196 -17.51 0.99 -1.11
CA PRO A 196 -17.64 2.31 -1.75
C PRO A 196 -19.01 2.50 -2.40
N THR A 197 -19.52 3.74 -2.40
CA THR A 197 -20.80 4.07 -3.06
C THR A 197 -20.73 3.92 -4.57
N GLN A 198 -21.90 3.88 -5.26
CA GLN A 198 -21.93 3.87 -6.71
C GLN A 198 -21.24 5.12 -7.29
N ALA A 199 -21.51 6.30 -6.75
CA ALA A 199 -20.87 7.53 -7.21
C ALA A 199 -19.33 7.53 -7.03
N GLN A 200 -18.81 6.86 -5.98
CA GLN A 200 -17.36 6.65 -5.84
C GLN A 200 -16.85 5.69 -6.93
N TYR A 201 -17.60 4.63 -7.21
CA TYR A 201 -17.22 3.67 -8.25
C TYR A 201 -17.23 4.29 -9.64
N ASP A 202 -18.23 5.13 -9.95
CA ASP A 202 -18.29 5.87 -11.22
C ASP A 202 -17.04 6.73 -11.41
N ARG A 203 -16.58 7.42 -10.35
CA ARG A 203 -15.34 8.20 -10.39
C ARG A 203 -14.08 7.35 -10.57
N TYR A 204 -14.01 6.17 -9.94
CA TYR A 204 -12.90 5.24 -10.17
C TYR A 204 -12.82 4.85 -11.65
N ILE A 205 -13.96 4.48 -12.24
CA ILE A 205 -14.00 4.06 -13.65
C ILE A 205 -13.77 5.24 -14.59
N TRP A 206 -14.24 6.45 -14.24
CA TRP A 206 -13.92 7.64 -14.99
C TRP A 206 -12.42 7.89 -15.11
N LEU A 207 -11.69 7.76 -14.00
CA LEU A 207 -10.23 7.86 -14.00
C LEU A 207 -9.58 6.78 -14.85
N VAL A 208 -10.05 5.53 -14.78
CA VAL A 208 -9.55 4.44 -15.63
C VAL A 208 -9.77 4.76 -17.11
N GLN A 209 -10.95 5.29 -17.49
CA GLN A 209 -11.25 5.69 -18.87
C GLN A 209 -10.35 6.84 -19.34
N LEU A 210 -10.13 7.85 -18.49
CA LEU A 210 -9.19 8.93 -18.77
C LEU A 210 -7.78 8.36 -19.02
N PHE A 211 -7.29 7.50 -18.14
CA PHE A 211 -5.93 6.95 -18.22
C PHE A 211 -5.76 6.07 -19.46
N ARG A 212 -6.79 5.30 -19.80
CA ARG A 212 -6.84 4.52 -21.05
C ARG A 212 -6.78 5.44 -22.29
N SER A 213 -7.50 6.57 -22.29
CA SER A 213 -7.45 7.54 -23.40
C SER A 213 -6.08 8.16 -23.60
N LEU A 214 -5.30 8.31 -22.50
CA LEU A 214 -3.91 8.75 -22.48
C LEU A 214 -2.91 7.61 -22.74
N LYS A 215 -3.40 6.43 -23.15
CA LYS A 215 -2.59 5.26 -23.51
C LYS A 215 -1.60 4.83 -22.43
N TRP A 216 -1.95 5.04 -21.17
CA TRP A 216 -1.14 4.66 -20.02
C TRP A 216 0.24 5.36 -19.97
N ASP A 217 0.38 6.53 -20.61
CA ASP A 217 1.57 7.36 -20.45
C ASP A 217 1.62 7.95 -19.04
N ASN A 218 2.50 7.42 -18.20
CA ASN A 218 2.54 7.73 -16.77
C ASN A 218 2.81 9.22 -16.46
N MET A 219 3.54 9.94 -17.33
CA MET A 219 3.74 11.38 -17.19
C MET A 219 2.46 12.14 -17.55
N ALA A 220 1.80 11.74 -18.63
CA ALA A 220 0.51 12.33 -19.03
C ALA A 220 -0.57 12.03 -17.96
N LEU A 221 -0.61 10.81 -17.40
CA LEU A 221 -1.54 10.46 -16.32
C LEU A 221 -1.40 11.39 -15.12
N HIS A 222 -0.18 11.62 -14.64
CA HIS A 222 0.08 12.52 -13.52
C HIS A 222 -0.38 13.95 -13.82
N ASN A 223 -0.09 14.45 -15.02
CA ASN A 223 -0.38 15.84 -15.39
C ASN A 223 -1.89 16.10 -15.58
N HIS A 224 -2.66 15.11 -16.05
CA HIS A 224 -4.07 15.26 -16.41
C HIS A 224 -5.04 14.75 -15.35
N SER A 225 -4.60 13.92 -14.39
CA SER A 225 -5.49 13.43 -13.34
C SER A 225 -6.00 14.60 -12.47
N PRO A 226 -7.33 14.74 -12.30
CA PRO A 226 -7.90 15.69 -11.35
C PRO A 226 -7.70 15.28 -9.89
N PHE A 227 -7.27 14.04 -9.64
CA PHE A 227 -6.96 13.48 -8.34
C PHE A 227 -5.45 13.25 -8.24
N ARG A 228 -4.75 14.05 -7.43
CA ARG A 228 -3.30 13.97 -7.22
C ARG A 228 -2.98 14.25 -5.77
N ILE A 229 -2.84 13.20 -4.98
CA ILE A 229 -2.72 13.31 -3.53
C ILE A 229 -1.38 12.79 -3.04
N VAL A 230 -0.64 13.61 -2.32
CA VAL A 230 0.50 13.18 -1.52
C VAL A 230 -0.02 12.60 -0.22
N ASP A 231 0.04 11.29 -0.11
CA ASP A 231 -0.44 10.50 1.02
C ASP A 231 0.76 10.15 1.93
N PRO A 232 0.80 10.59 3.20
CA PRO A 232 1.95 10.34 4.09
C PRO A 232 2.20 8.85 4.34
N GLY A 233 1.15 8.04 4.47
CA GLY A 233 1.30 6.60 4.67
C GLY A 233 1.85 5.89 3.43
N PHE A 234 1.37 6.27 2.24
CA PHE A 234 1.90 5.76 0.97
C PHE A 234 3.39 6.10 0.80
N ASN A 235 3.74 7.37 1.05
CA ASN A 235 5.13 7.82 1.00
C ASN A 235 5.98 7.11 2.05
N ALA A 236 5.49 6.93 3.27
CA ALA A 236 6.22 6.20 4.31
C ALA A 236 6.56 4.76 3.91
N ILE A 237 5.65 4.05 3.23
CA ILE A 237 5.91 2.71 2.70
C ILE A 237 7.02 2.75 1.64
N LEU A 238 6.96 3.69 0.70
CA LEU A 238 7.99 3.85 -0.33
C LEU A 238 9.35 4.21 0.28
N LEU A 239 9.39 5.17 1.19
CA LEU A 239 10.63 5.61 1.85
C LEU A 239 11.26 4.50 2.70
N ARG A 240 10.42 3.72 3.40
CA ARG A 240 10.87 2.51 4.11
C ARG A 240 11.45 1.48 3.14
N SER A 241 10.79 1.23 2.03
CA SER A 241 11.28 0.33 0.99
C SER A 241 12.63 0.83 0.42
N CYS A 242 12.78 2.14 0.19
CA CYS A 242 14.05 2.73 -0.24
C CYS A 242 15.17 2.52 0.81
N SER A 243 14.88 2.75 2.10
CA SER A 243 15.84 2.54 3.19
C SER A 243 16.28 1.07 3.30
N ASP A 244 15.32 0.13 3.18
CA ASP A 244 15.59 -1.30 3.26
C ASP A 244 16.43 -1.80 2.07
N ILE A 245 16.12 -1.39 0.82
CA ILE A 245 16.94 -1.79 -0.33
C ILE A 245 18.31 -1.09 -0.35
N ALA A 246 18.44 0.13 0.20
CA ALA A 246 19.74 0.78 0.33
C ALA A 246 20.69 -0.02 1.24
N LYS A 247 20.17 -0.58 2.34
CA LYS A 247 20.90 -1.48 3.23
C LYS A 247 21.32 -2.76 2.51
N LEU A 248 20.35 -3.46 1.90
CA LEU A 248 20.60 -4.72 1.20
C LEU A 248 21.57 -4.57 0.03
N ALA A 249 21.43 -3.50 -0.76
CA ALA A 249 22.28 -3.22 -1.90
C ALA A 249 23.75 -3.03 -1.48
N ALA A 250 23.99 -2.32 -0.37
CA ALA A 250 25.32 -2.19 0.20
C ALA A 250 25.91 -3.54 0.65
N GLU A 251 25.08 -4.42 1.25
CA GLU A 251 25.53 -5.76 1.69
C GLU A 251 25.91 -6.68 0.51
N VAL A 252 25.27 -6.52 -0.67
CA VAL A 252 25.52 -7.37 -1.83
C VAL A 252 26.38 -6.70 -2.91
N GLY A 253 26.95 -5.51 -2.65
CA GLY A 253 27.88 -4.81 -3.53
C GLY A 253 27.22 -4.11 -4.73
N LEU A 254 25.97 -3.62 -4.58
CA LEU A 254 25.25 -2.81 -5.55
C LEU A 254 25.27 -1.32 -5.12
N ASP A 255 26.45 -0.72 -5.10
CA ASP A 255 26.74 0.57 -4.47
C ASP A 255 25.93 1.73 -5.06
N ASP A 256 25.72 1.78 -6.37
CA ASP A 256 24.92 2.83 -7.03
C ASP A 256 23.45 2.76 -6.56
N ILE A 257 22.88 1.56 -6.49
CA ILE A 257 21.52 1.34 -5.98
C ILE A 257 21.45 1.75 -4.50
N ALA A 258 22.47 1.39 -3.72
CA ALA A 258 22.53 1.75 -2.30
C ALA A 258 22.56 3.26 -2.09
N ALA A 259 23.36 3.98 -2.87
CA ALA A 259 23.51 5.43 -2.77
C ALA A 259 22.24 6.18 -3.17
N GLU A 260 21.66 5.85 -4.34
CA GLU A 260 20.45 6.52 -4.84
C GLU A 260 19.24 6.23 -3.94
N SER A 261 19.05 4.97 -3.52
CA SER A 261 17.93 4.60 -2.65
C SER A 261 18.03 5.27 -1.27
N ARG A 262 19.25 5.44 -0.73
CA ARG A 262 19.48 6.20 0.49
C ARG A 262 19.10 7.67 0.31
N SER A 263 19.46 8.27 -0.82
CA SER A 263 19.08 9.65 -1.16
C SER A 263 17.57 9.83 -1.24
N PHE A 264 16.86 8.92 -1.89
CA PHE A 264 15.39 8.93 -1.94
C PHE A 264 14.77 8.87 -0.52
N ALA A 265 15.25 7.93 0.31
CA ALA A 265 14.75 7.79 1.68
C ALA A 265 14.98 9.05 2.51
N GLN A 266 16.19 9.61 2.49
CA GLN A 266 16.54 10.80 3.27
C GLN A 266 15.79 12.06 2.82
N ASN A 267 15.80 12.34 1.52
CA ASN A 267 15.12 13.52 0.97
C ASN A 267 13.61 13.46 1.20
N GLY A 268 13.01 12.29 0.97
CA GLY A 268 11.57 12.11 1.19
C GLY A 268 11.18 12.23 2.66
N THR A 269 11.99 11.68 3.59
CA THR A 269 11.71 11.83 5.03
C THR A 269 11.77 13.29 5.46
N LEU A 270 12.73 14.07 4.96
CA LEU A 270 12.80 15.51 5.24
C LEU A 270 11.58 16.25 4.65
N ALA A 271 11.18 15.89 3.42
CA ALA A 271 10.02 16.50 2.76
C ALA A 271 8.70 16.19 3.48
N MET A 272 8.58 15.05 4.17
CA MET A 272 7.38 14.70 4.93
C MET A 272 7.04 15.71 6.03
N GLU A 273 8.01 16.46 6.57
CA GLU A 273 7.74 17.46 7.60
C GLU A 273 6.74 18.55 7.15
N ALA A 274 6.65 18.81 5.85
CA ALA A 274 5.66 19.73 5.29
C ALA A 274 4.20 19.22 5.40
N LEU A 275 4.01 17.94 5.71
CA LEU A 275 2.70 17.32 5.89
C LEU A 275 2.26 17.24 7.36
N TRP A 276 3.11 17.70 8.30
CA TRP A 276 2.80 17.63 9.71
C TRP A 276 1.69 18.62 10.10
N ASP A 277 0.74 18.16 10.89
CA ASP A 277 -0.35 18.96 11.45
C ASP A 277 -0.32 18.90 12.99
N ASP A 278 -0.08 20.05 13.61
CA ASP A 278 0.04 20.15 15.07
C ASP A 278 -1.33 19.97 15.78
N ASP A 279 -2.43 20.34 15.15
CA ASP A 279 -3.76 20.23 15.74
C ASP A 279 -4.16 18.75 15.92
N PHE A 280 -3.86 17.93 14.91
CA PHE A 280 -4.07 16.49 14.98
C PHE A 280 -2.92 15.74 15.68
N GLY A 281 -1.72 16.31 15.69
CA GLY A 281 -0.50 15.65 16.17
C GLY A 281 -0.15 14.43 15.31
N GLN A 282 -0.30 14.56 13.99
CA GLN A 282 0.04 13.55 12.97
C GLN A 282 0.29 14.19 11.62
N TYR A 283 0.81 13.42 10.67
CA TYR A 283 0.87 13.84 9.27
C TYR A 283 -0.52 13.78 8.63
N ILE A 284 -0.76 14.64 7.64
CA ILE A 284 -2.01 14.67 6.85
C ILE A 284 -1.70 14.70 5.35
N CYS A 285 -2.67 14.34 4.53
CA CYS A 285 -2.52 14.34 3.08
C CYS A 285 -2.43 15.76 2.51
N PHE A 286 -1.77 15.90 1.36
CA PHE A 286 -1.71 17.15 0.60
C PHE A 286 -2.29 16.94 -0.80
N ASP A 287 -3.24 17.77 -1.18
CA ASP A 287 -3.87 17.78 -2.50
C ASP A 287 -3.07 18.67 -3.45
N ARG A 288 -2.29 18.06 -4.35
CA ARG A 288 -1.50 18.81 -5.35
C ARG A 288 -2.37 19.54 -6.37
N ALA A 289 -3.59 19.08 -6.62
CA ALA A 289 -4.47 19.74 -7.59
C ALA A 289 -5.08 21.03 -7.03
N ALA A 290 -5.42 21.05 -5.74
CA ALA A 290 -5.91 22.23 -5.03
C ALA A 290 -4.80 23.06 -4.38
N ASN A 291 -3.60 22.50 -4.22
CA ASN A 291 -2.48 23.04 -3.45
C ASN A 291 -2.81 23.31 -1.98
N GLU A 292 -3.47 22.33 -1.33
CA GLU A 292 -3.98 22.45 0.03
C GLU A 292 -3.73 21.17 0.86
N LEU A 293 -3.50 21.34 2.16
CA LEU A 293 -3.50 20.23 3.13
C LEU A 293 -4.92 19.74 3.37
N ILE A 294 -5.10 18.41 3.39
CA ILE A 294 -6.40 17.78 3.64
C ILE A 294 -6.53 17.55 5.15
N LYS A 295 -7.38 18.33 5.80
CA LYS A 295 -7.65 18.27 7.25
C LYS A 295 -8.48 17.04 7.61
N SER A 296 -7.86 15.85 7.54
CA SER A 296 -8.50 14.56 7.83
C SER A 296 -7.58 13.70 8.70
N PRO A 297 -8.01 13.30 9.92
CA PRO A 297 -7.21 12.52 10.84
C PRO A 297 -7.32 11.01 10.57
N SER A 298 -6.96 10.60 9.36
CA SER A 298 -6.95 9.19 8.96
C SER A 298 -5.72 8.44 9.47
N ILE A 299 -5.76 7.12 9.37
CA ILE A 299 -4.65 6.21 9.72
C ILE A 299 -3.39 6.48 8.88
N SER A 300 -3.51 7.12 7.71
CA SER A 300 -2.37 7.44 6.86
C SER A 300 -1.31 8.26 7.57
N GLY A 301 -1.75 9.27 8.33
CA GLY A 301 -0.84 10.11 9.09
C GLY A 301 -0.08 9.36 10.18
N ILE A 302 -0.69 8.34 10.77
CA ILE A 302 -0.06 7.47 11.78
C ILE A 302 0.86 6.44 11.11
N LEU A 303 0.49 5.94 9.93
CA LEU A 303 1.31 5.02 9.14
C LEU A 303 2.65 5.65 8.72
N ALA A 304 2.77 6.98 8.75
CA ALA A 304 4.04 7.69 8.61
C ALA A 304 5.14 7.18 9.56
N ALA A 305 4.78 6.63 10.72
CA ALA A 305 5.72 5.96 11.63
C ALA A 305 6.50 4.78 11.00
N PHE A 306 6.04 4.25 9.88
CA PHE A 306 6.73 3.16 9.18
C PHE A 306 8.03 3.61 8.49
N ALA A 307 8.16 4.88 8.14
CA ALA A 307 9.42 5.49 7.67
C ALA A 307 10.36 5.83 8.83
N ASP A 308 11.60 6.26 8.50
CA ASP A 308 12.59 6.72 9.47
C ASP A 308 12.39 8.22 9.80
N ILE A 309 11.18 8.56 10.31
CA ILE A 309 10.79 9.92 10.69
C ILE A 309 11.53 10.39 11.96
N PRO A 310 11.58 11.73 12.25
CA PRO A 310 12.19 12.27 13.46
C PRO A 310 11.63 11.65 14.75
N ALA A 311 12.48 11.54 15.77
CA ALA A 311 12.13 10.86 17.03
C ALA A 311 10.99 11.55 17.80
N ASP A 312 10.92 12.88 17.77
CA ASP A 312 9.83 13.67 18.34
C ASP A 312 8.50 13.42 17.62
N ARG A 313 8.52 13.29 16.28
CA ARG A 313 7.35 12.90 15.49
C ARG A 313 6.89 11.48 15.81
N SER A 314 7.81 10.53 15.90
CA SER A 314 7.50 9.16 16.32
C SER A 314 6.87 9.09 17.70
N LYS A 315 7.35 9.90 18.65
CA LYS A 315 6.76 10.02 19.99
C LYS A 315 5.36 10.60 19.92
N ALA A 316 5.16 11.68 19.17
CA ALA A 316 3.84 12.30 18.99
C ALA A 316 2.82 11.34 18.35
N LEU A 317 3.25 10.55 17.35
CA LEU A 317 2.38 9.51 16.76
C LEU A 317 2.05 8.40 17.76
N ALA A 318 2.98 7.99 18.61
CA ALA A 318 2.70 7.03 19.67
C ALA A 318 1.65 7.58 20.66
N GLU A 319 1.78 8.83 21.08
CA GLU A 319 0.79 9.51 21.93
C GLU A 319 -0.57 9.62 21.21
N ARG A 320 -0.57 9.87 19.88
CA ARG A 320 -1.79 9.90 19.07
C ARG A 320 -2.49 8.53 19.07
N VAL A 321 -1.77 7.44 18.88
CA VAL A 321 -2.31 6.08 18.98
C VAL A 321 -2.96 5.83 20.33
N MET A 322 -2.33 6.26 21.42
CA MET A 322 -2.89 6.08 22.77
C MET A 322 -4.17 6.89 22.96
N ARG A 323 -4.25 8.12 22.44
CA ARG A 323 -5.50 8.92 22.45
C ARG A 323 -6.62 8.25 21.67
N LEU A 324 -6.34 7.69 20.48
CA LEU A 324 -7.33 6.95 19.68
C LEU A 324 -7.79 5.68 20.39
N SER A 325 -6.87 4.97 21.03
CA SER A 325 -7.17 3.74 21.77
C SER A 325 -8.11 3.94 22.96
N SER A 326 -8.26 5.18 23.47
CA SER A 326 -9.27 5.47 24.50
C SER A 326 -10.70 5.59 23.95
N ARG A 327 -10.86 5.61 22.63
CA ARG A 327 -12.14 5.81 21.92
C ARG A 327 -12.62 4.56 21.16
N CYS A 328 -11.82 3.54 21.08
CA CYS A 328 -12.15 2.26 20.44
C CYS A 328 -11.60 1.08 21.22
N THR A 329 -12.26 -0.07 21.10
CA THR A 329 -11.85 -1.30 21.80
C THR A 329 -10.50 -1.81 21.31
N TYR A 330 -10.22 -1.67 20.01
CA TYR A 330 -8.99 -2.15 19.37
C TYR A 330 -8.32 -1.01 18.61
N ALA A 331 -7.02 -0.81 18.77
CA ALA A 331 -6.21 0.11 17.99
C ALA A 331 -5.77 -0.57 16.67
N VAL A 332 -5.55 0.12 15.57
CA VAL A 332 -5.82 1.53 15.28
C VAL A 332 -6.93 1.60 14.24
N ALA A 333 -7.97 2.35 14.51
CA ALA A 333 -9.05 2.55 13.54
C ALA A 333 -8.54 3.28 12.29
N SER A 334 -9.09 2.97 11.10
CA SER A 334 -8.67 3.60 9.84
C SER A 334 -9.01 5.09 9.72
N HIS A 335 -9.88 5.60 10.60
CA HIS A 335 -10.17 7.01 10.78
C HIS A 335 -10.43 7.31 12.27
N ASP A 336 -10.22 8.56 12.72
CA ASP A 336 -10.48 8.95 14.12
C ASP A 336 -11.96 8.76 14.47
N PRO A 337 -12.30 7.96 15.50
CA PRO A 337 -13.68 7.71 15.90
C PRO A 337 -14.47 8.95 16.32
N ALA A 338 -13.80 10.07 16.64
CA ALA A 338 -14.44 11.32 16.99
C ALA A 338 -14.55 12.32 15.83
N ALA A 339 -13.98 11.98 14.66
CA ALA A 339 -13.98 12.87 13.51
C ALA A 339 -15.19 12.62 12.59
N GLU A 340 -15.55 13.63 11.82
CA GLU A 340 -16.57 13.52 10.78
C GLU A 340 -16.14 12.47 9.73
N GLY A 341 -17.10 11.73 9.20
CA GLY A 341 -16.87 10.69 8.20
C GLY A 341 -16.47 9.34 8.77
N PHE A 342 -16.30 9.21 10.12
CA PHE A 342 -16.07 7.90 10.75
C PHE A 342 -17.30 7.00 10.59
N ASP A 343 -17.03 5.75 10.15
CA ASP A 343 -18.04 4.68 10.08
C ASP A 343 -17.36 3.35 10.39
N ALA A 344 -17.69 2.76 11.53
CA ALA A 344 -17.06 1.56 12.07
C ALA A 344 -17.18 0.32 11.17
N SER A 345 -18.13 0.31 10.23
CA SER A 345 -18.40 -0.82 9.34
C SER A 345 -17.88 -0.60 7.92
N ARG A 346 -17.52 0.64 7.54
CA ARG A 346 -17.35 1.02 6.16
C ARG A 346 -15.90 1.04 5.72
N TYR A 347 -15.44 -0.03 5.16
CA TYR A 347 -14.16 -0.30 4.49
C TYR A 347 -12.95 0.46 5.08
N TRP A 348 -12.56 1.64 4.56
CA TRP A 348 -11.42 2.43 5.05
C TRP A 348 -11.84 3.68 5.85
N ARG A 349 -13.05 3.70 6.45
CA ARG A 349 -13.59 4.83 7.23
C ARG A 349 -13.68 4.59 8.73
N GLY A 350 -13.29 3.40 9.19
CA GLY A 350 -13.38 3.02 10.61
C GLY A 350 -12.73 1.69 10.94
N PRO A 351 -12.94 0.60 10.16
CA PRO A 351 -12.39 -0.70 10.47
C PRO A 351 -10.88 -0.72 10.72
N VAL A 352 -10.46 -1.62 11.60
CA VAL A 352 -9.03 -1.88 11.88
C VAL A 352 -8.47 -2.78 10.79
N TRP A 353 -7.32 -2.40 10.23
CA TRP A 353 -6.61 -3.16 9.20
C TRP A 353 -5.31 -3.71 9.76
N LEU A 354 -5.24 -5.04 9.92
CA LEU A 354 -4.14 -5.71 10.61
C LEU A 354 -2.78 -5.51 9.93
N ILE A 355 -2.76 -5.43 8.60
CA ILE A 355 -1.52 -5.17 7.83
C ILE A 355 -0.99 -3.76 8.09
N VAL A 356 -1.86 -2.76 8.23
CA VAL A 356 -1.49 -1.38 8.56
C VAL A 356 -1.00 -1.30 10.00
N ASN A 357 -1.71 -1.96 10.93
CA ASN A 357 -1.28 -2.09 12.32
C ASN A 357 0.12 -2.72 12.44
N TYR A 358 0.39 -3.77 11.64
CA TYR A 358 1.71 -4.41 11.61
C TYR A 358 2.80 -3.41 11.21
N MET A 359 2.59 -2.63 10.15
CA MET A 359 3.54 -1.63 9.68
C MET A 359 3.73 -0.50 10.71
N ILE A 360 2.65 0.02 11.30
CA ILE A 360 2.72 1.05 12.34
C ILE A 360 3.50 0.53 13.57
N ALA A 361 3.17 -0.68 14.04
CA ALA A 361 3.85 -1.28 15.17
C ALA A 361 5.35 -1.54 14.90
N ASP A 362 5.71 -1.98 13.67
CA ASP A 362 7.11 -2.15 13.28
C ASP A 362 7.87 -0.81 13.32
N GLY A 363 7.30 0.23 12.74
CA GLY A 363 7.92 1.57 12.73
C GLY A 363 8.09 2.15 14.15
N LEU A 364 7.02 2.12 14.95
CA LEU A 364 7.07 2.61 16.34
C LEU A 364 8.07 1.83 17.19
N ARG A 365 8.16 0.50 17.03
CA ARG A 365 9.15 -0.32 17.75
C ARG A 365 10.58 0.07 17.36
N ARG A 366 10.85 0.29 16.08
CA ARG A 366 12.17 0.75 15.59
C ARG A 366 12.54 2.12 16.16
N ALA A 367 11.56 3.00 16.32
CA ALA A 367 11.73 4.33 16.92
C ALA A 367 11.75 4.33 18.46
N GLY A 368 11.81 3.15 19.11
CA GLY A 368 11.87 3.01 20.57
C GLY A 368 10.51 3.13 21.28
N GLN A 369 9.40 3.29 20.58
CA GLN A 369 8.05 3.38 21.15
C GLN A 369 7.45 1.99 21.41
N THR A 370 8.20 1.13 22.10
CA THR A 370 7.93 -0.31 22.26
C THR A 370 6.58 -0.59 22.92
N ASN A 371 6.23 0.17 23.98
CA ASN A 371 4.97 -0.08 24.71
C ASN A 371 3.74 0.11 23.82
N VAL A 372 3.73 1.14 22.96
CA VAL A 372 2.62 1.39 22.04
C VAL A 372 2.60 0.36 20.92
N ALA A 373 3.76 -0.03 20.41
CA ALA A 373 3.88 -1.08 19.41
C ALA A 373 3.34 -2.44 19.93
N GLU A 374 3.66 -2.80 21.19
CA GLU A 374 3.10 -4.02 21.81
C GLU A 374 1.60 -3.91 22.04
N LYS A 375 1.07 -2.74 22.43
CA LYS A 375 -0.38 -2.54 22.54
C LYS A 375 -1.09 -2.79 21.19
N ILE A 376 -0.59 -2.21 20.10
CA ILE A 376 -1.18 -2.43 18.75
C ILE A 376 -1.16 -3.91 18.40
N LYS A 377 -0.06 -4.61 18.68
CA LYS A 377 0.06 -6.05 18.45
C LYS A 377 -0.97 -6.85 19.26
N TYR A 378 -1.11 -6.57 20.57
CA TYR A 378 -2.07 -7.27 21.43
C TYR A 378 -3.51 -6.99 21.01
N ASP A 379 -3.85 -5.74 20.69
CA ASP A 379 -5.18 -5.40 20.20
C ASP A 379 -5.50 -6.13 18.88
N SER A 380 -4.51 -6.20 17.98
CA SER A 380 -4.64 -6.93 16.71
C SER A 380 -4.88 -8.42 16.89
N LEU A 381 -4.13 -9.06 17.80
CA LEU A 381 -4.30 -10.47 18.13
C LEU A 381 -5.67 -10.73 18.80
N ALA A 382 -6.08 -9.87 19.72
CA ALA A 382 -7.39 -9.97 20.37
C ALA A 382 -8.55 -9.79 19.37
N LEU A 383 -8.37 -8.92 18.35
CA LEU A 383 -9.35 -8.74 17.29
C LEU A 383 -9.47 -10.00 16.43
N ILE A 384 -8.36 -10.65 16.08
CA ILE A 384 -8.34 -11.94 15.37
C ILE A 384 -9.06 -13.00 16.21
N GLU A 385 -8.77 -13.07 17.51
CA GLU A 385 -9.37 -14.05 18.42
C GLU A 385 -10.89 -13.93 18.50
N LYS A 386 -11.40 -12.70 18.47
CA LYS A 386 -12.83 -12.40 18.51
C LYS A 386 -13.53 -12.63 17.17
N GLY A 387 -12.86 -12.35 16.06
CA GLY A 387 -13.46 -12.37 14.72
C GLY A 387 -13.34 -13.70 13.99
N GLY A 388 -12.50 -14.61 14.45
CA GLY A 388 -12.22 -15.93 13.84
C GLY A 388 -11.02 -15.83 12.95
#